data_d4ce4c598c1479ff44611611533b320f
#
_entry.id   d4ce4c598c1479ff44611611533b320f
#
_cell.length_a   1.000
_cell.length_b   1.000
_cell.length_c   1.000
_cell.angle_alpha   90.00
_cell.angle_beta   90.00
_cell.angle_gamma   90.00
#
_symmetry.space_group_name_H-M   'P 1'
#
loop_
_entity.id
_entity.type
_entity.pdbx_description
1 polymer ?
#
loop_
_entity_poly.entity_id
_entity_poly.type
_entity_poly.pdbx_seq_one_letter_code
_entity_poly.pdbx_strand_id
1 'polypeptide(L)'
;MAHSTAHTDSAAHLVLSLSCPDRPGIVHAVTGTLARRGGNITESKQFGDSSTGLFFMRVQVLTTVPRVELEKDLAELAGEYEMEWSLDEVGRAMRTLIMVSKEGHCLTDLLFRARSQGLPVDVVGVVGNHETLRDVAEFYGVPFHHIPVTKETKEAAETELLGLVDSLNVELVVLARYMQILSPALCERLHGGVINIHHSFLPSFKGARPYAQAHERGVKLIGATAHYVTADLDEGPIIEQDVTRAGHEDSVSVLQAKGQDVERRVLAQAVRWHTEHRVLLNGHRTVVFA
;
A
#
# COMPACT_ATOMS: atom_id res chain seq x y z
N MET A 1 -17.78 43.77 27.16
CA MET A 1 -16.64 43.46 26.31
C MET A 1 -16.78 42.01 25.91
N ALA A 2 -17.22 41.77 24.71
CA ALA A 2 -17.41 40.40 24.16
C ALA A 2 -16.07 39.92 23.59
N HIS A 3 -15.48 38.90 24.19
CA HIS A 3 -14.36 38.18 23.60
C HIS A 3 -14.88 37.37 22.43
N SER A 4 -14.65 37.87 21.22
CA SER A 4 -14.76 37.11 19.98
C SER A 4 -13.62 36.07 20.00
N THR A 5 -13.95 34.79 20.23
CA THR A 5 -13.07 33.67 19.96
C THR A 5 -12.96 33.54 18.44
N ALA A 6 -11.90 34.12 17.87
CA ALA A 6 -11.52 33.84 16.51
C ALA A 6 -11.16 32.34 16.44
N HIS A 7 -12.02 31.53 15.79
CA HIS A 7 -11.63 30.23 15.27
C HIS A 7 -10.51 30.52 14.26
N THR A 8 -9.26 30.25 14.63
CA THR A 8 -8.18 30.10 13.68
C THR A 8 -8.51 28.86 12.86
N ASP A 9 -9.09 29.05 11.68
CA ASP A 9 -9.18 27.99 10.67
C ASP A 9 -7.75 27.52 10.39
N SER A 10 -7.37 26.39 10.99
CA SER A 10 -6.06 25.78 10.69
C SER A 10 -6.11 25.27 9.26
N ALA A 11 -5.16 25.72 8.44
CA ALA A 11 -5.06 25.26 7.05
C ALA A 11 -4.93 23.72 7.01
N ALA A 12 -5.81 23.06 6.27
CA ALA A 12 -5.71 21.63 5.99
C ALA A 12 -4.62 21.38 4.95
N HIS A 13 -3.82 20.34 5.14
CA HIS A 13 -2.84 19.87 4.16
C HIS A 13 -3.40 18.63 3.48
N LEU A 14 -3.81 18.77 2.22
CA LEU A 14 -4.49 17.72 1.47
C LEU A 14 -3.60 17.18 0.34
N VAL A 15 -3.81 15.92 -0.02
CA VAL A 15 -3.21 15.26 -1.18
C VAL A 15 -4.30 14.83 -2.14
N LEU A 16 -4.22 15.32 -3.38
CA LEU A 16 -5.03 14.89 -4.52
C LEU A 16 -4.19 13.93 -5.38
N SER A 17 -4.71 12.75 -5.65
CA SER A 17 -4.16 11.81 -6.63
C SER A 17 -5.20 11.57 -7.71
N LEU A 18 -4.81 11.57 -8.97
CA LEU A 18 -5.73 11.36 -10.09
C LEU A 18 -5.07 10.65 -11.27
N SER A 19 -5.88 9.95 -12.05
CA SER A 19 -5.56 9.47 -13.39
C SER A 19 -6.73 9.74 -14.35
N CYS A 20 -6.43 9.97 -15.63
CA CYS A 20 -7.43 10.21 -16.67
C CYS A 20 -6.84 9.98 -18.05
N PRO A 21 -7.66 9.90 -19.13
CA PRO A 21 -7.17 9.98 -20.50
C PRO A 21 -6.31 11.23 -20.73
N ASP A 22 -5.12 11.07 -21.32
CA ASP A 22 -4.19 12.21 -21.52
C ASP A 22 -4.70 13.17 -22.61
N ARG A 23 -4.78 14.44 -22.26
CA ARG A 23 -5.15 15.52 -23.19
C ARG A 23 -4.65 16.88 -22.73
N PRO A 24 -4.52 17.88 -23.63
CA PRO A 24 -4.13 19.23 -23.24
C PRO A 24 -5.08 19.84 -22.22
N GLY A 25 -4.53 20.61 -21.28
CA GLY A 25 -5.31 21.41 -20.33
C GLY A 25 -5.52 20.82 -18.95
N ILE A 26 -5.28 19.50 -18.73
CA ILE A 26 -5.51 18.82 -17.45
C ILE A 26 -4.82 19.55 -16.29
N VAL A 27 -3.52 19.82 -16.40
CA VAL A 27 -2.74 20.48 -15.33
C VAL A 27 -3.32 21.86 -15.02
N HIS A 28 -3.65 22.64 -16.05
CA HIS A 28 -4.26 23.96 -15.88
C HIS A 28 -5.62 23.87 -15.17
N ALA A 29 -6.46 22.92 -15.58
CA ALA A 29 -7.79 22.75 -15.01
C ALA A 29 -7.71 22.37 -13.52
N VAL A 30 -6.87 21.36 -13.17
CA VAL A 30 -6.66 20.93 -11.77
C VAL A 30 -6.06 22.05 -10.92
N THR A 31 -4.93 22.62 -11.33
CA THR A 31 -4.26 23.67 -10.56
C THR A 31 -5.08 24.96 -10.48
N GLY A 32 -5.81 25.30 -11.56
CA GLY A 32 -6.72 26.42 -11.57
C GLY A 32 -7.91 26.26 -10.61
N THR A 33 -8.45 25.05 -10.49
CA THR A 33 -9.52 24.75 -9.53
C THR A 33 -9.02 24.93 -8.10
N LEU A 34 -7.85 24.39 -7.76
CA LEU A 34 -7.24 24.54 -6.44
C LEU A 34 -6.91 26.03 -6.14
N ALA A 35 -6.35 26.76 -7.10
CA ALA A 35 -5.96 28.16 -6.94
C ALA A 35 -7.17 29.08 -6.76
N ARG A 36 -8.29 28.87 -7.50
CA ARG A 36 -9.53 29.67 -7.34
C ARG A 36 -10.10 29.58 -5.93
N ARG A 37 -9.85 28.48 -5.23
CA ARG A 37 -10.23 28.28 -3.82
C ARG A 37 -9.16 28.74 -2.83
N GLY A 38 -8.14 29.47 -3.27
CA GLY A 38 -7.06 29.98 -2.40
C GLY A 38 -6.09 28.87 -1.93
N GLY A 39 -6.10 27.70 -2.58
CA GLY A 39 -5.18 26.60 -2.28
C GLY A 39 -3.74 26.94 -2.70
N ASN A 40 -2.79 26.71 -1.80
CA ASN A 40 -1.36 26.82 -2.07
C ASN A 40 -0.77 25.43 -2.34
N ILE A 41 -0.37 25.19 -3.59
CA ILE A 41 0.24 23.92 -4.01
C ILE A 41 1.66 23.86 -3.45
N THR A 42 1.93 22.83 -2.61
CA THR A 42 3.23 22.61 -1.97
C THR A 42 4.06 21.54 -2.67
N GLU A 43 3.41 20.58 -3.35
CA GLU A 43 4.06 19.57 -4.19
C GLU A 43 3.17 19.29 -5.40
N SER A 44 3.78 19.11 -6.57
CA SER A 44 3.08 18.66 -7.77
C SER A 44 3.98 17.73 -8.56
N LYS A 45 3.51 16.52 -8.80
CA LYS A 45 4.16 15.50 -9.63
C LYS A 45 3.17 15.02 -10.67
N GLN A 46 3.66 14.78 -11.89
CA GLN A 46 2.82 14.33 -12.99
C GLN A 46 3.59 13.44 -13.95
N PHE A 47 2.86 12.57 -14.63
CA PHE A 47 3.41 11.66 -15.64
C PHE A 47 2.35 11.34 -16.68
N GLY A 48 2.68 11.48 -17.97
CA GLY A 48 1.86 10.99 -19.09
C GLY A 48 2.47 9.71 -19.64
N ASP A 49 1.72 8.61 -19.67
CA ASP A 49 2.15 7.35 -20.25
C ASP A 49 1.64 7.22 -21.69
N SER A 50 2.50 7.48 -22.66
CA SER A 50 2.18 7.36 -24.09
C SER A 50 1.80 5.94 -24.52
N SER A 51 2.15 4.91 -23.76
CA SER A 51 1.81 3.52 -24.07
C SER A 51 0.37 3.15 -23.70
N THR A 52 -0.19 3.79 -22.69
CA THR A 52 -1.58 3.60 -22.24
C THR A 52 -2.49 4.76 -22.61
N GLY A 53 -1.93 5.90 -22.99
CA GLY A 53 -2.69 7.12 -23.23
C GLY A 53 -3.27 7.74 -21.94
N LEU A 54 -2.74 7.37 -20.77
CA LEU A 54 -3.20 7.87 -19.48
C LEU A 54 -2.23 8.94 -18.93
N PHE A 55 -2.83 9.91 -18.28
CA PHE A 55 -2.15 10.94 -17.48
C PHE A 55 -2.36 10.67 -16.00
N PHE A 56 -1.32 10.87 -15.21
CA PHE A 56 -1.28 10.68 -13.76
C PHE A 56 -0.79 11.95 -13.09
N MET A 57 -1.42 12.33 -12.00
CA MET A 57 -0.99 13.50 -11.24
C MET A 57 -1.20 13.29 -9.74
N ARG A 58 -0.23 13.78 -8.94
CA ARG A 58 -0.32 13.89 -7.50
C ARG A 58 0.01 15.32 -7.08
N VAL A 59 -0.86 15.94 -6.30
CA VAL A 59 -0.71 17.32 -5.84
C VAL A 59 -0.94 17.38 -4.34
N GLN A 60 -0.05 18.05 -3.61
CA GLN A 60 -0.33 18.45 -2.23
C GLN A 60 -0.70 19.92 -2.19
N VAL A 61 -1.70 20.24 -1.40
CA VAL A 61 -2.24 21.60 -1.30
C VAL A 61 -2.54 21.98 0.16
N LEU A 62 -2.10 23.16 0.56
CA LEU A 62 -2.51 23.81 1.80
C LEU A 62 -3.71 24.70 1.51
N THR A 63 -4.79 24.55 2.27
CA THR A 63 -6.03 25.33 2.06
C THR A 63 -6.78 25.53 3.38
N THR A 64 -7.51 26.64 3.46
CA THR A 64 -8.48 26.92 4.53
C THR A 64 -9.91 26.57 4.10
N VAL A 65 -10.11 26.20 2.84
CA VAL A 65 -11.42 25.79 2.31
C VAL A 65 -11.80 24.43 2.85
N PRO A 66 -13.04 24.22 3.30
CA PRO A 66 -13.51 22.92 3.73
C PRO A 66 -13.32 21.86 2.64
N ARG A 67 -12.85 20.67 3.03
CA ARG A 67 -12.61 19.53 2.11
C ARG A 67 -13.82 19.25 1.20
N VAL A 68 -15.01 19.28 1.75
CA VAL A 68 -16.28 19.03 1.03
C VAL A 68 -16.50 19.99 -0.16
N GLU A 69 -16.06 21.26 -0.03
CA GLU A 69 -16.17 22.24 -1.14
C GLU A 69 -15.17 21.93 -2.26
N LEU A 70 -13.95 21.53 -1.89
CA LEU A 70 -12.96 21.08 -2.89
C LEU A 70 -13.40 19.79 -3.57
N GLU A 71 -13.93 18.83 -2.82
CA GLU A 71 -14.44 17.57 -3.38
C GLU A 71 -15.56 17.82 -4.40
N LYS A 72 -16.42 18.80 -4.16
CA LYS A 72 -17.47 19.17 -5.11
C LYS A 72 -16.89 19.72 -6.42
N ASP A 73 -15.96 20.68 -6.33
CA ASP A 73 -15.34 21.27 -7.52
C ASP A 73 -14.51 20.25 -8.30
N LEU A 74 -13.81 19.38 -7.57
CA LEU A 74 -13.02 18.28 -8.18
C LEU A 74 -13.90 17.23 -8.83
N ALA A 75 -15.08 16.91 -8.26
CA ALA A 75 -16.03 15.98 -8.84
C ALA A 75 -16.61 16.52 -10.18
N GLU A 76 -16.90 17.83 -10.26
CA GLU A 76 -17.33 18.46 -11.52
C GLU A 76 -16.22 18.35 -12.58
N LEU A 77 -14.98 18.65 -12.21
CA LEU A 77 -13.82 18.54 -13.08
C LEU A 77 -13.54 17.09 -13.50
N ALA A 78 -13.68 16.15 -12.56
CA ALA A 78 -13.51 14.73 -12.81
C ALA A 78 -14.50 14.19 -13.85
N GLY A 79 -15.74 14.66 -13.81
CA GLY A 79 -16.74 14.32 -14.82
C GLY A 79 -16.37 14.83 -16.22
N GLU A 80 -15.80 16.04 -16.32
CA GLU A 80 -15.36 16.61 -17.60
C GLU A 80 -14.16 15.87 -18.21
N TYR A 81 -13.20 15.47 -17.34
CA TYR A 81 -11.93 14.87 -17.77
C TYR A 81 -11.89 13.35 -17.61
N GLU A 82 -12.99 12.71 -17.23
CA GLU A 82 -13.06 11.26 -16.98
C GLU A 82 -11.99 10.79 -15.97
N MET A 83 -11.84 11.57 -14.85
CA MET A 83 -10.81 11.32 -13.86
C MET A 83 -11.26 10.26 -12.85
N GLU A 84 -10.39 9.29 -12.59
CA GLU A 84 -10.37 8.55 -11.33
C GLU A 84 -9.51 9.35 -10.34
N TRP A 85 -10.04 9.67 -9.16
CA TRP A 85 -9.35 10.55 -8.24
C TRP A 85 -9.64 10.23 -6.78
N SER A 86 -8.73 10.64 -5.91
CA SER A 86 -8.91 10.64 -4.45
C SER A 86 -8.36 11.92 -3.84
N LEU A 87 -8.99 12.39 -2.76
CA LEU A 87 -8.52 13.52 -1.96
C LEU A 87 -8.43 13.04 -0.51
N ASP A 88 -7.26 13.18 0.12
CA ASP A 88 -7.05 12.76 1.51
C ASP A 88 -6.18 13.79 2.26
N GLU A 89 -6.06 13.61 3.60
CA GLU A 89 -5.19 14.45 4.42
C GLU A 89 -3.76 13.92 4.40
N VAL A 90 -2.80 14.81 4.20
CA VAL A 90 -1.38 14.44 4.23
C VAL A 90 -1.00 13.94 5.62
N GLY A 91 -0.46 12.73 5.68
CA GLY A 91 0.00 12.11 6.92
C GLY A 91 -1.11 11.49 7.78
N ARG A 92 -2.36 11.43 7.28
CA ARG A 92 -3.41 10.66 7.92
C ARG A 92 -2.99 9.18 8.01
N ALA A 93 -3.10 8.60 9.18
CA ALA A 93 -2.82 7.18 9.37
C ALA A 93 -3.94 6.34 8.74
N MET A 94 -3.56 5.50 7.76
CA MET A 94 -4.49 4.60 7.05
C MET A 94 -4.79 3.37 7.90
N ARG A 95 -6.06 3.02 8.07
CA ARG A 95 -6.50 1.87 8.86
C ARG A 95 -6.08 0.57 8.19
N THR A 96 -5.11 -0.11 8.79
CA THR A 96 -4.38 -1.22 8.17
C THR A 96 -4.57 -2.52 8.94
N LEU A 97 -4.91 -3.59 8.24
CA LEU A 97 -4.94 -4.97 8.74
C LEU A 97 -3.72 -5.71 8.20
N ILE A 98 -2.94 -6.33 9.10
CA ILE A 98 -1.76 -7.11 8.68
C ILE A 98 -2.06 -8.60 8.79
N MET A 99 -1.85 -9.35 7.70
CA MET A 99 -2.05 -10.79 7.66
C MET A 99 -0.72 -11.53 7.67
N VAL A 100 -0.62 -12.58 8.49
CA VAL A 100 0.62 -13.31 8.73
C VAL A 100 0.41 -14.83 8.77
N SER A 101 1.48 -15.59 8.51
CA SER A 101 1.52 -17.04 8.81
C SER A 101 2.50 -17.31 9.96
N LYS A 102 3.72 -17.75 9.68
CA LYS A 102 4.71 -18.15 10.70
C LYS A 102 5.93 -17.24 10.79
N GLU A 103 6.27 -16.59 9.70
CA GLU A 103 7.44 -15.71 9.58
C GLU A 103 7.11 -14.30 10.10
N GLY A 104 7.80 -13.84 11.13
CA GLY A 104 7.45 -12.61 11.86
C GLY A 104 8.25 -11.36 11.48
N HIS A 105 9.29 -11.48 10.65
CA HIS A 105 10.22 -10.38 10.38
C HIS A 105 9.55 -9.15 9.74
N CYS A 106 8.63 -9.34 8.80
CA CYS A 106 7.87 -8.24 8.18
C CYS A 106 6.86 -7.63 9.15
N LEU A 107 6.13 -8.44 9.93
CA LEU A 107 5.19 -7.96 10.94
C LEU A 107 5.89 -7.07 11.95
N THR A 108 6.99 -7.57 12.53
CA THR A 108 7.75 -6.84 13.57
C THR A 108 8.28 -5.51 13.04
N ASP A 109 8.80 -5.49 11.81
CA ASP A 109 9.31 -4.25 11.18
C ASP A 109 8.20 -3.22 10.94
N LEU A 110 7.03 -3.65 10.41
CA LEU A 110 5.89 -2.77 10.18
C LEU A 110 5.35 -2.20 11.50
N LEU A 111 5.16 -3.02 12.53
CA LEU A 111 4.70 -2.57 13.85
C LEU A 111 5.69 -1.60 14.50
N PHE A 112 6.99 -1.87 14.40
CA PHE A 112 8.02 -0.98 14.90
C PHE A 112 8.00 0.37 14.18
N ARG A 113 7.89 0.38 12.84
CA ARG A 113 7.84 1.63 12.04
C ARG A 113 6.56 2.41 12.27
N ALA A 114 5.42 1.74 12.41
CA ALA A 114 4.16 2.38 12.76
C ALA A 114 4.27 3.14 14.09
N ARG A 115 4.90 2.51 15.09
CA ARG A 115 5.02 3.06 16.44
C ARG A 115 6.08 4.16 16.57
N SER A 116 7.21 4.06 15.86
CA SER A 116 8.42 4.84 16.17
C SER A 116 9.07 5.55 14.97
N GLN A 117 8.68 5.26 13.73
CA GLN A 117 9.31 5.81 12.53
C GLN A 117 8.34 6.55 11.59
N GLY A 118 7.16 6.88 12.08
CA GLY A 118 6.18 7.68 11.32
C GLY A 118 5.72 7.03 10.02
N LEU A 119 5.58 5.69 9.98
CA LEU A 119 4.84 5.03 8.92
C LEU A 119 3.35 5.38 9.11
N PRO A 120 2.68 6.02 8.12
CA PRO A 120 1.33 6.54 8.32
C PRO A 120 0.27 5.43 8.23
N VAL A 121 0.33 4.46 9.15
CA VAL A 121 -0.64 3.38 9.32
C VAL A 121 -1.18 3.36 10.74
N ASP A 122 -2.48 3.16 10.88
CA ASP A 122 -3.16 2.75 12.10
C ASP A 122 -3.40 1.24 12.01
N VAL A 123 -2.54 0.44 12.66
CA VAL A 123 -2.66 -1.02 12.62
C VAL A 123 -3.80 -1.45 13.53
N VAL A 124 -4.96 -1.68 12.95
CA VAL A 124 -6.22 -1.99 13.67
C VAL A 124 -6.35 -3.45 14.06
N GLY A 125 -5.53 -4.33 13.50
CA GLY A 125 -5.48 -5.75 13.84
C GLY A 125 -4.41 -6.52 13.08
N VAL A 126 -4.06 -7.68 13.62
CA VAL A 126 -3.25 -8.70 12.96
C VAL A 126 -4.07 -9.96 12.80
N VAL A 127 -4.13 -10.52 11.60
CA VAL A 127 -4.80 -11.79 11.31
C VAL A 127 -3.74 -12.86 11.06
N GLY A 128 -3.76 -13.94 11.82
CA GLY A 128 -2.88 -15.08 11.63
C GLY A 128 -3.64 -16.37 11.34
N ASN A 129 -3.20 -17.16 10.33
CA ASN A 129 -3.69 -18.52 10.16
C ASN A 129 -2.99 -19.55 11.09
N HIS A 130 -2.06 -19.05 11.93
CA HIS A 130 -1.39 -19.74 13.03
C HIS A 130 -1.26 -18.79 14.22
N GLU A 131 -1.23 -19.32 15.44
CA GLU A 131 -1.06 -18.56 16.69
C GLU A 131 0.36 -18.01 16.91
N THR A 132 1.32 -18.41 16.09
CA THR A 132 2.78 -18.22 16.30
C THR A 132 3.19 -16.78 16.57
N LEU A 133 2.45 -15.80 16.03
CA LEU A 133 2.80 -14.38 16.09
C LEU A 133 1.86 -13.55 16.98
N ARG A 134 1.00 -14.21 17.77
CA ARG A 134 0.10 -13.54 18.73
C ARG A 134 0.88 -12.66 19.70
N ASP A 135 1.88 -13.22 20.37
CA ASP A 135 2.66 -12.50 21.37
C ASP A 135 3.37 -11.26 20.79
N VAL A 136 3.76 -11.33 19.50
CA VAL A 136 4.35 -10.18 18.81
C VAL A 136 3.32 -9.05 18.63
N ALA A 137 2.10 -9.37 18.17
CA ALA A 137 1.04 -8.37 18.01
C ALA A 137 0.65 -7.75 19.37
N GLU A 138 0.45 -8.58 20.38
CA GLU A 138 0.08 -8.16 21.74
C GLU A 138 1.15 -7.29 22.40
N PHE A 139 2.45 -7.57 22.19
CA PHE A 139 3.55 -6.72 22.65
C PHE A 139 3.45 -5.28 22.11
N TYR A 140 2.98 -5.11 20.90
CA TYR A 140 2.74 -3.80 20.30
C TYR A 140 1.37 -3.21 20.64
N GLY A 141 0.52 -3.93 21.39
CA GLY A 141 -0.82 -3.51 21.77
C GLY A 141 -1.85 -3.63 20.64
N VAL A 142 -1.57 -4.45 19.62
CA VAL A 142 -2.45 -4.66 18.47
C VAL A 142 -3.26 -5.94 18.66
N PRO A 143 -4.61 -5.92 18.47
CA PRO A 143 -5.44 -7.12 18.54
C PRO A 143 -4.98 -8.19 17.54
N PHE A 144 -4.93 -9.46 18.00
CA PHE A 144 -4.61 -10.60 17.16
C PHE A 144 -5.85 -11.50 16.96
N HIS A 145 -6.21 -11.74 15.70
CA HIS A 145 -7.31 -12.59 15.29
C HIS A 145 -6.76 -13.88 14.67
N HIS A 146 -7.10 -15.04 15.27
CA HIS A 146 -6.70 -16.34 14.74
C HIS A 146 -7.80 -16.85 13.82
N ILE A 147 -7.52 -16.87 12.51
CA ILE A 147 -8.41 -17.40 11.47
C ILE A 147 -7.69 -18.56 10.77
N PRO A 148 -7.85 -19.80 11.25
CA PRO A 148 -7.20 -20.97 10.65
C PRO A 148 -7.77 -21.27 9.27
N VAL A 149 -6.90 -21.60 8.32
CA VAL A 149 -7.28 -21.88 6.93
C VAL A 149 -6.91 -23.31 6.56
N THR A 150 -7.89 -24.10 6.16
CA THR A 150 -7.76 -25.40 5.51
C THR A 150 -8.49 -25.37 4.16
N LYS A 151 -8.44 -26.44 3.38
CA LYS A 151 -9.21 -26.53 2.13
C LYS A 151 -10.73 -26.43 2.37
N GLU A 152 -11.19 -27.02 3.48
CA GLU A 152 -12.60 -27.08 3.86
C GLU A 152 -13.11 -25.80 4.50
N THR A 153 -12.24 -25.05 5.16
CA THR A 153 -12.62 -23.82 5.90
C THR A 153 -12.31 -22.53 5.16
N LYS A 154 -11.70 -22.59 3.99
CA LYS A 154 -11.21 -21.39 3.26
C LYS A 154 -12.31 -20.34 3.03
N GLU A 155 -13.48 -20.76 2.56
CA GLU A 155 -14.59 -19.84 2.27
C GLU A 155 -15.13 -19.18 3.56
N ALA A 156 -15.27 -19.93 4.65
CA ALA A 156 -15.68 -19.41 5.94
C ALA A 156 -14.63 -18.45 6.52
N ALA A 157 -13.34 -18.77 6.39
CA ALA A 157 -12.23 -17.93 6.83
C ALA A 157 -12.18 -16.60 6.06
N GLU A 158 -12.40 -16.60 4.75
CA GLU A 158 -12.46 -15.41 3.93
C GLU A 158 -13.70 -14.56 4.25
N THR A 159 -14.84 -15.17 4.58
CA THR A 159 -16.05 -14.47 5.06
C THR A 159 -15.80 -13.80 6.41
N GLU A 160 -15.15 -14.48 7.34
CA GLU A 160 -14.76 -13.91 8.64
C GLU A 160 -13.78 -12.74 8.46
N LEU A 161 -12.80 -12.89 7.58
CA LEU A 161 -11.86 -11.84 7.23
C LEU A 161 -12.57 -10.59 6.69
N LEU A 162 -13.51 -10.74 5.75
CA LEU A 162 -14.30 -9.62 5.22
C LEU A 162 -15.14 -8.95 6.32
N GLY A 163 -15.71 -9.74 7.22
CA GLY A 163 -16.42 -9.20 8.40
C GLY A 163 -15.51 -8.33 9.29
N LEU A 164 -14.25 -8.72 9.47
CA LEU A 164 -13.26 -7.91 10.17
C LEU A 164 -12.89 -6.65 9.39
N VAL A 165 -12.66 -6.76 8.08
CA VAL A 165 -12.35 -5.61 7.21
C VAL A 165 -13.45 -4.56 7.31
N ASP A 166 -14.71 -4.95 7.20
CA ASP A 166 -15.85 -4.05 7.27
C ASP A 166 -16.03 -3.46 8.68
N SER A 167 -15.99 -4.28 9.73
CA SER A 167 -16.22 -3.84 11.12
C SER A 167 -15.11 -2.92 11.65
N LEU A 168 -13.88 -3.12 11.20
CA LEU A 168 -12.73 -2.31 11.59
C LEU A 168 -12.49 -1.13 10.62
N ASN A 169 -13.33 -0.95 9.60
CA ASN A 169 -13.15 0.06 8.54
C ASN A 169 -11.72 0.02 7.97
N VAL A 170 -11.25 -1.18 7.58
CA VAL A 170 -9.91 -1.38 7.02
C VAL A 170 -9.83 -0.78 5.63
N GLU A 171 -8.81 0.03 5.40
CA GLU A 171 -8.52 0.66 4.11
C GLU A 171 -7.39 -0.05 3.36
N LEU A 172 -6.48 -0.71 4.10
CA LEU A 172 -5.33 -1.43 3.55
C LEU A 172 -5.16 -2.78 4.23
N VAL A 173 -5.04 -3.84 3.44
CA VAL A 173 -4.62 -5.16 3.90
C VAL A 173 -3.18 -5.43 3.46
N VAL A 174 -2.32 -5.85 4.39
CA VAL A 174 -0.91 -6.15 4.11
C VAL A 174 -0.64 -7.62 4.35
N LEU A 175 -0.30 -8.37 3.31
CA LEU A 175 0.11 -9.77 3.40
C LEU A 175 1.61 -9.83 3.77
N ALA A 176 1.90 -9.80 5.07
CA ALA A 176 3.26 -9.84 5.62
C ALA A 176 3.72 -11.29 5.81
N ARG A 177 4.04 -11.97 4.73
CA ARG A 177 4.35 -13.41 4.69
C ARG A 177 3.14 -14.30 5.03
N TYR A 178 1.98 -13.90 4.55
CA TYR A 178 0.76 -14.70 4.63
C TYR A 178 0.77 -15.75 3.50
N MET A 179 0.98 -17.01 3.89
CA MET A 179 1.26 -18.12 2.96
C MET A 179 -0.02 -18.82 2.48
N GLN A 180 -1.11 -18.07 2.32
CA GLN A 180 -2.37 -18.56 1.74
C GLN A 180 -2.71 -17.75 0.50
N ILE A 181 -3.26 -18.41 -0.51
CA ILE A 181 -3.74 -17.76 -1.73
C ILE A 181 -5.15 -17.24 -1.46
N LEU A 182 -5.40 -15.97 -1.71
CA LEU A 182 -6.74 -15.37 -1.61
C LEU A 182 -7.61 -15.84 -2.79
N SER A 183 -8.91 -15.98 -2.58
CA SER A 183 -9.83 -16.30 -3.66
C SER A 183 -9.97 -15.12 -4.65
N PRO A 184 -10.33 -15.38 -5.92
CA PRO A 184 -10.59 -14.33 -6.89
C PRO A 184 -11.66 -13.33 -6.40
N ALA A 185 -12.71 -13.82 -5.73
CA ALA A 185 -13.77 -12.98 -5.18
C ALA A 185 -13.26 -12.04 -4.08
N LEU A 186 -12.37 -12.52 -3.21
CA LEU A 186 -11.73 -11.68 -2.18
C LEU A 186 -10.78 -10.66 -2.80
N CYS A 187 -10.00 -11.05 -3.81
CA CYS A 187 -9.11 -10.12 -4.55
C CYS A 187 -9.91 -9.01 -5.25
N GLU A 188 -11.06 -9.32 -5.84
CA GLU A 188 -11.94 -8.34 -6.48
C GLU A 188 -12.56 -7.38 -5.46
N ARG A 189 -13.06 -7.91 -4.33
CA ARG A 189 -13.67 -7.10 -3.24
C ARG A 189 -12.69 -6.11 -2.63
N LEU A 190 -11.41 -6.46 -2.57
CA LEU A 190 -10.33 -5.68 -1.98
C LEU A 190 -9.39 -5.06 -3.04
N HIS A 191 -9.84 -4.91 -4.30
CA HIS A 191 -9.03 -4.46 -5.41
C HIS A 191 -8.30 -3.13 -5.10
N GLY A 192 -6.98 -3.11 -5.35
CA GLY A 192 -6.12 -1.94 -5.08
C GLY A 192 -5.81 -1.68 -3.60
N GLY A 193 -6.47 -2.41 -2.67
CA GLY A 193 -6.29 -2.28 -1.21
C GLY A 193 -5.53 -3.44 -0.55
N VAL A 194 -4.86 -4.30 -1.32
CA VAL A 194 -4.06 -5.41 -0.74
C VAL A 194 -2.65 -5.39 -1.30
N ILE A 195 -1.67 -5.32 -0.40
CA ILE A 195 -0.23 -5.37 -0.74
C ILE A 195 0.34 -6.69 -0.24
N ASN A 196 1.04 -7.41 -1.12
CA ASN A 196 1.77 -8.63 -0.78
C ASN A 196 3.28 -8.41 -0.87
N ILE A 197 4.04 -9.08 0.01
CA ILE A 197 5.49 -9.25 -0.13
C ILE A 197 5.79 -10.64 -0.66
N HIS A 198 6.37 -10.70 -1.85
CA HIS A 198 6.89 -11.91 -2.45
C HIS A 198 8.41 -12.00 -2.24
N HIS A 199 8.87 -13.16 -1.74
CA HIS A 199 10.24 -13.39 -1.30
C HIS A 199 11.20 -13.75 -2.45
N SER A 200 10.97 -13.17 -3.64
CA SER A 200 11.91 -13.19 -4.76
C SER A 200 11.76 -11.96 -5.64
N PHE A 201 12.74 -11.73 -6.50
CA PHE A 201 12.68 -10.69 -7.53
C PHE A 201 11.81 -11.22 -8.69
N LEU A 202 10.55 -10.81 -8.75
CA LEU A 202 9.63 -11.22 -9.82
C LEU A 202 10.09 -10.66 -11.18
N PRO A 203 9.91 -11.45 -12.26
CA PRO A 203 9.16 -12.72 -12.38
C PRO A 203 9.98 -13.99 -12.08
N SER A 204 11.14 -13.89 -11.42
CA SER A 204 12.04 -15.01 -11.16
C SER A 204 11.64 -15.83 -9.92
N PHE A 205 12.00 -17.13 -9.89
CA PHE A 205 11.86 -18.03 -8.75
C PHE A 205 10.45 -18.13 -8.15
N LYS A 206 9.46 -18.40 -8.99
CA LYS A 206 8.12 -18.77 -8.53
C LYS A 206 8.16 -20.13 -7.81
N GLY A 207 7.38 -20.27 -6.72
CA GLY A 207 7.19 -21.53 -6.01
C GLY A 207 7.90 -21.61 -4.66
N ALA A 208 7.98 -22.85 -4.11
CA ALA A 208 8.49 -23.10 -2.76
C ALA A 208 10.02 -23.04 -2.67
N ARG A 209 10.55 -22.62 -1.50
CA ARG A 209 11.97 -22.57 -1.14
C ARG A 209 12.89 -21.83 -2.11
N PRO A 210 12.59 -20.55 -2.45
CA PRO A 210 13.36 -19.77 -3.44
C PRO A 210 14.83 -19.62 -3.07
N TYR A 211 15.18 -19.49 -1.78
CA TYR A 211 16.57 -19.38 -1.35
C TYR A 211 17.37 -20.66 -1.54
N ALA A 212 16.75 -21.84 -1.41
CA ALA A 212 17.41 -23.09 -1.75
C ALA A 212 17.65 -23.22 -3.26
N GLN A 213 16.67 -22.84 -4.07
CA GLN A 213 16.83 -22.80 -5.53
C GLN A 213 17.89 -21.78 -5.96
N ALA A 214 17.92 -20.60 -5.32
CA ALA A 214 18.93 -19.56 -5.58
C ALA A 214 20.35 -20.05 -5.26
N HIS A 215 20.53 -20.72 -4.12
CA HIS A 215 21.81 -21.32 -3.72
C HIS A 215 22.26 -22.40 -4.71
N GLU A 216 21.38 -23.36 -5.04
CA GLU A 216 21.68 -24.46 -5.97
C GLU A 216 22.08 -23.94 -7.36
N ARG A 217 21.41 -22.88 -7.84
CA ARG A 217 21.74 -22.25 -9.11
C ARG A 217 22.97 -21.32 -9.07
N GLY A 218 23.51 -21.05 -7.89
CA GLY A 218 24.65 -20.14 -7.72
C GLY A 218 24.37 -18.72 -8.20
N VAL A 219 23.16 -18.20 -7.99
CA VAL A 219 22.78 -16.84 -8.39
C VAL A 219 23.64 -15.80 -7.69
N LYS A 220 23.78 -14.62 -8.26
CA LYS A 220 24.58 -13.52 -7.72
C LYS A 220 23.75 -12.42 -7.06
N LEU A 221 22.44 -12.47 -7.23
CA LEU A 221 21.48 -11.56 -6.62
C LEU A 221 20.28 -12.37 -6.13
N ILE A 222 19.77 -11.99 -4.98
CA ILE A 222 18.46 -12.35 -4.45
C ILE A 222 17.70 -11.09 -4.14
N GLY A 223 16.37 -11.14 -4.07
CA GLY A 223 15.57 -9.94 -3.84
C GLY A 223 14.17 -10.24 -3.37
N ALA A 224 13.37 -9.21 -3.27
CA ALA A 224 11.96 -9.27 -2.92
C ALA A 224 11.14 -8.29 -3.77
N THR A 225 9.85 -8.55 -3.86
CA THR A 225 8.90 -7.74 -4.62
C THR A 225 7.67 -7.48 -3.77
N ALA A 226 7.30 -6.21 -3.59
CA ALA A 226 5.99 -5.81 -3.09
C ALA A 226 5.09 -5.43 -4.26
N HIS A 227 3.89 -6.00 -4.30
CA HIS A 227 2.94 -5.79 -5.40
C HIS A 227 1.51 -5.78 -4.86
N TYR A 228 0.60 -5.17 -5.61
CA TYR A 228 -0.83 -5.33 -5.34
C TYR A 228 -1.27 -6.76 -5.64
N VAL A 229 -2.21 -7.26 -4.85
CA VAL A 229 -2.75 -8.60 -5.05
C VAL A 229 -3.86 -8.56 -6.10
N THR A 230 -3.80 -9.52 -7.02
CA THR A 230 -4.83 -9.79 -8.03
C THR A 230 -5.25 -11.25 -7.95
N ALA A 231 -6.22 -11.67 -8.77
CA ALA A 231 -6.64 -13.06 -8.87
C ALA A 231 -5.51 -13.98 -9.41
N ASP A 232 -4.60 -13.40 -10.21
CA ASP A 232 -3.44 -14.12 -10.75
C ASP A 232 -2.29 -14.08 -9.74
N LEU A 233 -1.86 -15.27 -9.29
CA LEU A 233 -0.87 -15.41 -8.23
C LEU A 233 0.46 -14.79 -8.62
N ASP A 234 0.94 -13.87 -7.78
CA ASP A 234 2.23 -13.17 -7.92
C ASP A 234 2.39 -12.39 -9.25
N GLU A 235 1.27 -12.00 -9.89
CA GLU A 235 1.26 -11.25 -11.17
C GLU A 235 0.67 -9.85 -11.07
N GLY A 236 0.32 -9.41 -9.87
CA GLY A 236 -0.24 -8.07 -9.65
C GLY A 236 0.77 -6.95 -9.86
N PRO A 237 0.28 -5.70 -10.04
CA PRO A 237 1.10 -4.52 -10.30
C PRO A 237 2.17 -4.31 -9.23
N ILE A 238 3.43 -4.23 -9.67
CA ILE A 238 4.60 -4.09 -8.78
C ILE A 238 4.65 -2.66 -8.24
N ILE A 239 4.88 -2.54 -6.92
CA ILE A 239 5.03 -1.25 -6.23
C ILE A 239 6.50 -0.95 -5.97
N GLU A 240 7.23 -1.94 -5.41
CA GLU A 240 8.64 -1.79 -5.04
C GLU A 240 9.37 -3.12 -5.21
N GLN A 241 10.63 -3.02 -5.61
CA GLN A 241 11.55 -4.17 -5.69
C GLN A 241 12.94 -3.75 -5.21
N ASP A 242 13.62 -4.66 -4.51
CA ASP A 242 15.03 -4.46 -4.15
C ASP A 242 15.76 -5.79 -4.18
N VAL A 243 17.09 -5.71 -4.30
CA VAL A 243 18.00 -6.87 -4.42
C VAL A 243 19.19 -6.73 -3.49
N THR A 244 19.79 -7.86 -3.15
CA THR A 244 21.08 -7.92 -2.45
C THR A 244 22.02 -8.96 -3.07
N ARG A 245 23.33 -8.79 -2.83
CA ARG A 245 24.35 -9.71 -3.35
C ARG A 245 24.30 -11.06 -2.64
N ALA A 246 24.37 -12.14 -3.44
CA ALA A 246 24.61 -13.50 -2.98
C ALA A 246 26.07 -13.89 -3.29
N GLY A 247 26.82 -14.23 -2.25
CA GLY A 247 28.21 -14.73 -2.35
C GLY A 247 28.24 -16.23 -2.63
N HIS A 248 29.37 -16.73 -3.13
CA HIS A 248 29.55 -18.16 -3.37
C HIS A 248 29.68 -18.97 -2.06
N GLU A 249 30.01 -18.31 -0.98
CA GLU A 249 30.15 -18.88 0.38
C GLU A 249 28.87 -18.79 1.22
N ASP A 250 27.85 -18.07 0.73
CA ASP A 250 26.58 -17.90 1.45
C ASP A 250 25.81 -19.23 1.48
N SER A 251 25.60 -19.75 2.68
CA SER A 251 24.68 -20.89 2.87
C SER A 251 23.22 -20.49 2.61
N VAL A 252 22.33 -21.47 2.46
CA VAL A 252 20.89 -21.23 2.31
C VAL A 252 20.34 -20.39 3.48
N SER A 253 20.79 -20.62 4.70
CA SER A 253 20.36 -19.82 5.88
C SER A 253 20.85 -18.38 5.84
N VAL A 254 22.07 -18.13 5.34
CA VAL A 254 22.60 -16.77 5.15
C VAL A 254 21.81 -16.04 4.04
N LEU A 255 21.54 -16.72 2.92
CA LEU A 255 20.69 -16.15 1.87
C LEU A 255 19.29 -15.83 2.36
N GLN A 256 18.70 -16.70 3.19
CA GLN A 256 17.39 -16.46 3.81
C GLN A 256 17.43 -15.20 4.71
N ALA A 257 18.42 -15.08 5.57
CA ALA A 257 18.57 -13.89 6.43
C ALA A 257 18.71 -12.60 5.62
N LYS A 258 19.59 -12.60 4.61
CA LYS A 258 19.73 -11.46 3.66
C LYS A 258 18.42 -11.15 2.94
N GLY A 259 17.68 -12.17 2.51
CA GLY A 259 16.39 -12.01 1.85
C GLY A 259 15.34 -11.39 2.76
N GLN A 260 15.25 -11.84 4.01
CA GLN A 260 14.35 -11.26 5.02
C GLN A 260 14.62 -9.77 5.27
N ASP A 261 15.89 -9.33 5.22
CA ASP A 261 16.23 -7.91 5.33
C ASP A 261 15.72 -7.10 4.13
N VAL A 262 15.80 -7.66 2.93
CA VAL A 262 15.24 -7.04 1.72
C VAL A 262 13.71 -7.01 1.80
N GLU A 263 13.07 -8.12 2.16
CA GLU A 263 11.60 -8.22 2.30
C GLU A 263 11.03 -7.13 3.23
N ARG A 264 11.68 -6.90 4.40
CA ARG A 264 11.27 -5.85 5.34
C ARG A 264 11.30 -4.46 4.72
N ARG A 265 12.41 -4.11 4.04
CA ARG A 265 12.57 -2.78 3.43
C ARG A 265 11.58 -2.55 2.31
N VAL A 266 11.46 -3.52 1.40
CA VAL A 266 10.58 -3.45 0.24
C VAL A 266 9.11 -3.32 0.66
N LEU A 267 8.66 -4.16 1.62
CA LEU A 267 7.29 -4.09 2.10
C LEU A 267 6.99 -2.76 2.81
N ALA A 268 7.87 -2.32 3.71
CA ALA A 268 7.68 -1.08 4.43
C ALA A 268 7.67 0.14 3.50
N GLN A 269 8.49 0.13 2.44
CA GLN A 269 8.52 1.19 1.44
C GLN A 269 7.25 1.20 0.59
N ALA A 270 6.78 0.03 0.15
CA ALA A 270 5.54 -0.10 -0.61
C ALA A 270 4.32 0.38 0.20
N VAL A 271 4.22 -0.02 1.46
CA VAL A 271 3.17 0.44 2.39
C VAL A 271 3.24 1.96 2.57
N ARG A 272 4.44 2.53 2.78
CA ARG A 272 4.64 3.98 2.89
C ARG A 272 4.14 4.71 1.65
N TRP A 273 4.56 4.31 0.46
CA TRP A 273 4.15 4.97 -0.77
C TRP A 273 2.64 4.87 -1.02
N HIS A 274 2.05 3.72 -0.71
CA HIS A 274 0.60 3.56 -0.80
C HIS A 274 -0.13 4.52 0.15
N THR A 275 0.24 4.54 1.43
CA THR A 275 -0.41 5.37 2.45
C THR A 275 -0.13 6.87 2.30
N GLU A 276 0.93 7.25 1.57
CA GLU A 276 1.21 8.62 1.15
C GLU A 276 0.55 8.99 -0.20
N HIS A 277 -0.31 8.11 -0.75
CA HIS A 277 -0.97 8.30 -2.05
C HIS A 277 0.02 8.57 -3.20
N ARG A 278 1.16 7.87 -3.21
CA ARG A 278 2.20 8.01 -4.22
C ARG A 278 2.11 6.95 -5.34
N VAL A 279 1.26 5.94 -5.17
CA VAL A 279 1.14 4.81 -6.10
C VAL A 279 -0.20 4.88 -6.81
N LEU A 280 -0.19 4.99 -8.14
CA LEU A 280 -1.38 4.95 -8.97
C LEU A 280 -1.32 3.73 -9.89
N LEU A 281 -2.45 3.05 -10.05
CA LEU A 281 -2.57 1.89 -10.94
C LEU A 281 -2.57 2.34 -12.41
N ASN A 282 -1.85 1.60 -13.25
CA ASN A 282 -1.76 1.79 -14.69
C ASN A 282 -1.86 0.43 -15.41
N GLY A 283 -3.05 -0.16 -15.42
CA GLY A 283 -3.26 -1.53 -15.87
C GLY A 283 -2.48 -2.53 -15.03
N HIS A 284 -1.57 -3.28 -15.64
CA HIS A 284 -0.71 -4.26 -14.95
C HIS A 284 0.56 -3.65 -14.32
N ARG A 285 0.67 -2.34 -14.32
CA ARG A 285 1.83 -1.60 -13.77
C ARG A 285 1.37 -0.59 -12.74
N THR A 286 2.34 0.03 -12.07
CA THR A 286 2.11 1.20 -11.22
C THR A 286 2.88 2.40 -11.75
N VAL A 287 2.36 3.60 -11.48
CA VAL A 287 3.11 4.85 -11.51
C VAL A 287 3.40 5.23 -10.07
N VAL A 288 4.69 5.34 -9.71
CA VAL A 288 5.12 5.66 -8.35
C VAL A 288 5.79 7.03 -8.35
N PHE A 289 5.21 7.97 -7.61
CA PHE A 289 5.77 9.30 -7.37
C PHE A 289 6.66 9.29 -6.11
N ALA A 290 7.83 8.65 -6.22
CA ALA A 290 8.82 8.49 -5.15
C ALA A 290 9.43 9.84 -4.70
#